data_21b1d03b3e3bcee0e385a6971d3e0776
#
_entry.id   21b1d03b3e3bcee0e385a6971d3e0776
#
_cell.length_a   1.000
_cell.length_b   1.000
_cell.length_c   1.000
_cell.angle_alpha   90.00
_cell.angle_beta   90.00
_cell.angle_gamma   90.00
#
_symmetry.space_group_name_H-M   'P 1'
#
loop_
_entity.id
_entity.type
_entity.pdbx_description
1 polymer ?
#
loop_
_entity_poly.entity_id
_entity_poly.type
_entity_poly.pdbx_seq_one_letter_code
_entity_poly.pdbx_strand_id
1 'polypeptide(L)'
;TRMTTDITNIQMAYMMSIRLLARAPIMIVLSWVMTLKYSVKVALLFLIVIPLLGGTLIFIAKKAHPHFIKVFDEYDILNNSVQENVNASRVVKAFVREDYEINKFHGISKYVYKLFTKAEKIVAWNSPVMQFTMYVVILLLVAIGGTGIIHGTMGTGELTSIIVYALQIIGSLMM
;
A
#
# COMPACT_ATOMS: atom_id res chain seq x y z
N THR A 1 -14.51 -6.37 -27.94
CA THR A 1 -13.54 -6.88 -26.94
C THR A 1 -12.94 -5.79 -26.04
N ARG A 2 -12.48 -4.62 -26.56
CA ARG A 2 -11.95 -3.54 -25.73
C ARG A 2 -13.00 -2.96 -24.77
N MET A 3 -14.20 -2.67 -25.25
CA MET A 3 -15.29 -2.14 -24.40
C MET A 3 -15.65 -3.06 -23.23
N THR A 4 -15.64 -4.38 -23.43
CA THR A 4 -15.96 -5.33 -22.35
C THR A 4 -14.90 -5.32 -21.24
N THR A 5 -13.63 -5.23 -21.63
CA THR A 5 -12.51 -5.18 -20.65
C THR A 5 -12.53 -3.86 -19.88
N ASP A 6 -12.80 -2.73 -20.55
CA ASP A 6 -12.85 -1.41 -19.92
C ASP A 6 -14.03 -1.30 -18.94
N ILE A 7 -15.19 -1.83 -19.31
CA ILE A 7 -16.38 -1.89 -18.42
C ILE A 7 -16.08 -2.75 -17.19
N THR A 8 -15.43 -3.91 -17.35
CA THR A 8 -15.07 -4.79 -16.23
C THR A 8 -14.07 -4.10 -15.30
N ASN A 9 -13.09 -3.39 -15.83
CA ASN A 9 -12.11 -2.65 -15.03
C ASN A 9 -12.78 -1.50 -14.25
N ILE A 10 -13.69 -0.75 -14.89
CA ILE A 10 -14.48 0.31 -14.23
C ILE A 10 -15.36 -0.29 -13.12
N GLN A 11 -16.02 -1.41 -13.38
CA GLN A 11 -16.86 -2.09 -12.41
C GLN A 11 -16.04 -2.57 -11.20
N MET A 12 -14.86 -3.17 -11.42
CA MET A 12 -13.95 -3.55 -10.34
C MET A 12 -13.46 -2.34 -9.55
N ALA A 13 -13.03 -1.28 -10.23
CA ALA A 13 -12.56 -0.06 -9.59
C ALA A 13 -13.67 0.58 -8.72
N TYR A 14 -14.89 0.64 -9.24
CA TYR A 14 -16.05 1.17 -8.52
C TYR A 14 -16.39 0.33 -7.29
N MET A 15 -16.42 -1.00 -7.43
CA MET A 15 -16.69 -1.93 -6.34
C MET A 15 -15.62 -1.86 -5.24
N MET A 16 -14.33 -1.79 -5.62
CA MET A 16 -13.23 -1.61 -4.67
C MET A 16 -13.30 -0.25 -3.98
N SER A 17 -13.58 0.82 -4.73
CA SER A 17 -13.67 2.17 -4.19
C SER A 17 -14.77 2.29 -3.13
N ILE A 18 -15.98 1.78 -3.39
CA ILE A 18 -17.06 1.79 -2.41
C ILE A 18 -16.66 0.99 -1.15
N ARG A 19 -16.12 -0.22 -1.35
CA ARG A 19 -15.72 -1.08 -0.23
C ARG A 19 -14.65 -0.43 0.64
N LEU A 20 -13.64 0.20 0.03
CA LEU A 20 -12.53 0.83 0.74
C LEU A 20 -12.95 2.16 1.37
N LEU A 21 -13.58 3.07 0.60
CA LEU A 21 -13.95 4.40 1.06
C LEU A 21 -15.07 4.39 2.12
N ALA A 22 -15.98 3.43 2.08
CA ALA A 22 -17.04 3.31 3.08
C ALA A 22 -16.57 2.51 4.31
N ARG A 23 -15.96 1.34 4.09
CA ARG A 23 -15.62 0.42 5.19
C ARG A 23 -14.51 0.96 6.08
N ALA A 24 -13.42 1.46 5.51
CA ALA A 24 -12.24 1.85 6.29
C ALA A 24 -12.56 2.98 7.30
N PRO A 25 -13.15 4.12 6.92
CA PRO A 25 -13.46 5.18 7.88
C PRO A 25 -14.50 4.76 8.92
N ILE A 26 -15.52 4.00 8.52
CA ILE A 26 -16.55 3.49 9.45
C ILE A 26 -15.89 2.60 10.51
N MET A 27 -15.02 1.67 10.10
CA MET A 27 -14.35 0.76 11.02
C MET A 27 -13.39 1.49 11.97
N ILE A 28 -12.67 2.50 11.48
CA ILE A 28 -11.80 3.33 12.32
C ILE A 28 -12.62 4.06 13.38
N VAL A 29 -13.70 4.73 12.97
CA VAL A 29 -14.56 5.50 13.88
C VAL A 29 -15.24 4.59 14.89
N LEU A 30 -15.84 3.47 14.45
CA LEU A 30 -16.50 2.54 15.36
C LEU A 30 -15.52 1.93 16.36
N SER A 31 -14.36 1.48 15.92
CA SER A 31 -13.34 0.90 16.80
C SER A 31 -12.82 1.93 17.80
N TRP A 32 -12.65 3.18 17.39
CA TRP A 32 -12.24 4.26 18.28
C TRP A 32 -13.31 4.59 19.30
N VAL A 33 -14.58 4.72 18.89
CA VAL A 33 -15.72 4.98 19.78
C VAL A 33 -15.90 3.83 20.78
N MET A 34 -15.78 2.59 20.34
CA MET A 34 -15.86 1.43 21.25
C MET A 34 -14.71 1.41 22.25
N THR A 35 -13.50 1.78 21.83
CA THR A 35 -12.35 1.87 22.74
C THR A 35 -12.56 2.96 23.82
N LEU A 36 -13.22 4.08 23.49
CA LEU A 36 -13.54 5.13 24.45
C LEU A 36 -14.41 4.62 25.62
N LYS A 37 -15.30 3.65 25.37
CA LYS A 37 -16.15 3.05 26.42
C LYS A 37 -15.34 2.22 27.43
N TYR A 38 -14.22 1.63 27.01
CA TYR A 38 -13.40 0.79 27.89
C TYR A 38 -12.28 1.57 28.55
N SER A 39 -11.57 2.43 27.83
CA SER A 39 -10.47 3.21 28.37
C SER A 39 -10.18 4.48 27.56
N VAL A 40 -10.39 5.63 28.21
CA VAL A 40 -10.04 6.92 27.62
C VAL A 40 -8.55 7.05 27.32
N LYS A 41 -7.68 6.46 28.18
CA LYS A 41 -6.22 6.49 27.99
C LYS A 41 -5.82 5.80 26.68
N VAL A 42 -6.42 4.64 26.40
CA VAL A 42 -6.17 3.89 25.16
C VAL A 42 -6.76 4.61 23.95
N ALA A 43 -7.92 5.20 24.06
CA ALA A 43 -8.52 5.96 22.98
C ALA A 43 -7.68 7.19 22.57
N LEU A 44 -7.05 7.86 23.54
CA LEU A 44 -6.09 8.94 23.29
C LEU A 44 -4.82 8.43 22.58
N LEU A 45 -4.34 7.23 22.92
CA LEU A 45 -3.24 6.59 22.21
C LEU A 45 -3.59 6.41 20.73
N PHE A 46 -4.78 5.92 20.39
CA PHE A 46 -5.21 5.78 19.01
C PHE A 46 -5.34 7.11 18.27
N LEU A 47 -5.74 8.18 18.97
CA LEU A 47 -5.79 9.52 18.39
C LEU A 47 -4.40 10.02 17.93
N ILE A 48 -3.32 9.52 18.54
CA ILE A 48 -1.94 9.83 18.14
C ILE A 48 -1.48 8.87 17.03
N VAL A 49 -1.77 7.58 17.19
CA VAL A 49 -1.30 6.53 16.28
C VAL A 49 -1.93 6.65 14.88
N ILE A 50 -3.24 6.95 14.81
CA ILE A 50 -3.96 7.06 13.53
C ILE A 50 -3.36 8.15 12.62
N PRO A 51 -3.20 9.40 13.05
CA PRO A 51 -2.60 10.43 12.20
C PRO A 51 -1.10 10.20 11.94
N LEU A 52 -0.37 9.57 12.86
CA LEU A 52 1.02 9.21 12.65
C LEU A 52 1.15 8.19 11.51
N LEU A 53 0.35 7.12 11.54
CA LEU A 53 0.32 6.10 10.48
C LEU A 53 -0.20 6.68 9.16
N GLY A 54 -1.31 7.40 9.19
CA GLY A 54 -1.86 8.06 8.00
C GLY A 54 -0.84 9.02 7.37
N GLY A 55 -0.14 9.80 8.18
CA GLY A 55 0.91 10.71 7.72
C GLY A 55 2.10 9.97 7.07
N THR A 56 2.55 8.87 7.67
CA THR A 56 3.65 8.07 7.10
C THR A 56 3.23 7.40 5.78
N LEU A 57 2.01 6.90 5.68
CA LEU A 57 1.48 6.34 4.42
C LEU A 57 1.38 7.39 3.32
N ILE A 58 0.83 8.56 3.63
CA ILE A 58 0.75 9.68 2.67
C ILE A 58 2.15 10.12 2.24
N PHE A 59 3.12 10.15 3.16
CA PHE A 59 4.51 10.49 2.85
C PHE A 59 5.14 9.47 1.89
N ILE A 60 4.98 8.17 2.16
CA ILE A 60 5.47 7.09 1.28
C ILE A 60 4.81 7.21 -0.10
N ALA A 61 3.48 7.37 -0.16
CA ALA A 61 2.73 7.51 -1.41
C ALA A 61 3.20 8.73 -2.23
N LYS A 62 3.33 9.90 -1.60
CA LYS A 62 3.83 11.11 -2.27
C LYS A 62 5.26 10.95 -2.79
N LYS A 63 6.11 10.21 -2.08
CA LYS A 63 7.49 9.97 -2.48
C LYS A 63 7.60 8.92 -3.59
N ALA A 64 6.72 7.93 -3.61
CA ALA A 64 6.68 6.89 -4.65
C ALA A 64 6.06 7.39 -5.97
N HIS A 65 5.02 8.21 -5.90
CA HIS A 65 4.24 8.70 -7.04
C HIS A 65 5.09 9.24 -8.21
N PRO A 66 6.05 10.18 -8.02
CA PRO A 66 6.85 10.72 -9.13
C PRO A 66 7.76 9.68 -9.79
N HIS A 67 8.14 8.62 -9.06
CA HIS A 67 8.91 7.52 -9.61
C HIS A 67 8.04 6.61 -10.48
N PHE A 68 6.79 6.36 -10.09
CA PHE A 68 5.85 5.60 -10.90
C PHE A 68 5.47 6.31 -12.21
N ILE A 69 5.28 7.63 -12.19
CA ILE A 69 5.04 8.38 -13.44
C ILE A 69 6.17 8.13 -14.43
N LYS A 70 7.44 8.26 -13.99
CA LYS A 70 8.59 7.99 -14.86
C LYS A 70 8.64 6.54 -15.35
N VAL A 71 8.21 5.59 -14.54
CA VAL A 71 8.11 4.18 -14.96
C VAL A 71 7.11 4.03 -16.10
N PHE A 72 5.94 4.65 -16.01
CA PHE A 72 4.92 4.58 -17.06
C PHE A 72 5.39 5.23 -18.37
N ASP A 73 6.02 6.40 -18.30
CA ASP A 73 6.59 7.08 -19.46
C ASP A 73 7.61 6.19 -20.18
N GLU A 74 8.51 5.55 -19.44
CA GLU A 74 9.52 4.65 -20.01
C GLU A 74 8.93 3.30 -20.46
N TYR A 75 7.82 2.87 -19.87
CA TYR A 75 7.11 1.67 -20.29
C TYR A 75 6.48 1.86 -21.68
N ASP A 76 6.01 3.06 -21.99
CA ASP A 76 5.52 3.41 -23.33
C ASP A 76 6.66 3.34 -24.37
N ILE A 77 7.86 3.81 -24.02
CA ILE A 77 9.05 3.68 -24.88
C ILE A 77 9.41 2.20 -25.10
N LEU A 78 9.34 1.39 -24.06
CA LEU A 78 9.58 -0.06 -24.16
C LEU A 78 8.57 -0.73 -25.10
N ASN A 79 7.28 -0.43 -24.95
CA ASN A 79 6.20 -0.96 -25.79
C ASN A 79 6.37 -0.54 -27.25
N ASN A 80 6.71 0.73 -27.48
CA ASN A 80 6.99 1.23 -28.83
C ASN A 80 8.19 0.51 -29.47
N SER A 81 9.25 0.26 -28.70
CA SER A 81 10.41 -0.49 -29.17
C SER A 81 10.06 -1.94 -29.53
N VAL A 82 9.20 -2.61 -28.75
CA VAL A 82 8.69 -3.95 -29.09
C VAL A 82 7.91 -3.92 -30.40
N GLN A 83 7.00 -2.95 -30.56
CA GLN A 83 6.18 -2.82 -31.75
C GLN A 83 7.02 -2.50 -32.99
N GLU A 84 8.04 -1.63 -32.86
CA GLU A 84 9.01 -1.33 -33.91
C GLU A 84 9.76 -2.61 -34.33
N ASN A 85 10.27 -3.38 -33.38
CA ASN A 85 11.03 -4.62 -33.64
C ASN A 85 10.16 -5.69 -34.32
N VAL A 86 8.89 -5.83 -33.91
CA VAL A 86 7.96 -6.76 -34.58
C VAL A 86 7.71 -6.36 -36.03
N ASN A 87 7.46 -5.08 -36.27
CA ASN A 87 7.20 -4.55 -37.61
C ASN A 87 8.44 -4.59 -38.51
N ALA A 88 9.61 -4.29 -37.96
CA ALA A 88 10.89 -4.23 -38.69
C ALA A 88 11.65 -5.55 -38.74
N SER A 89 11.10 -6.64 -38.19
CA SER A 89 11.81 -7.91 -38.03
C SER A 89 12.43 -8.47 -39.32
N ARG A 90 11.73 -8.31 -40.47
CA ARG A 90 12.24 -8.72 -41.78
C ARG A 90 13.43 -7.87 -42.24
N VAL A 91 13.40 -6.57 -41.95
CA VAL A 91 14.46 -5.63 -42.30
C VAL A 91 15.70 -5.91 -41.46
N VAL A 92 15.51 -6.09 -40.14
CA VAL A 92 16.60 -6.41 -39.20
C VAL A 92 17.31 -7.67 -39.58
N LYS A 93 16.58 -8.72 -39.99
CA LYS A 93 17.16 -9.97 -40.51
C LYS A 93 17.88 -9.80 -41.82
N ALA A 94 17.32 -9.04 -42.76
CA ALA A 94 17.94 -8.80 -44.06
C ALA A 94 19.28 -8.07 -43.97
N PHE A 95 19.45 -7.20 -42.97
CA PHE A 95 20.67 -6.44 -42.72
C PHE A 95 21.57 -7.06 -41.63
N VAL A 96 21.22 -8.24 -41.10
CA VAL A 96 21.96 -8.93 -40.01
C VAL A 96 22.26 -8.03 -38.82
N ARG A 97 21.25 -7.26 -38.38
CA ARG A 97 21.35 -6.29 -37.29
C ARG A 97 20.66 -6.74 -35.99
N GLU A 98 20.47 -8.03 -35.81
CA GLU A 98 19.77 -8.62 -34.66
C GLU A 98 20.47 -8.29 -33.35
N ASP A 99 21.81 -8.42 -33.30
CA ASP A 99 22.57 -8.10 -32.07
C ASP A 99 22.47 -6.62 -31.68
N TYR A 100 22.37 -5.72 -32.63
CA TYR A 100 22.19 -4.28 -32.37
C TYR A 100 20.82 -4.04 -31.72
N GLU A 101 19.75 -4.59 -32.28
CA GLU A 101 18.38 -4.42 -31.74
C GLU A 101 18.23 -5.10 -30.38
N ILE A 102 18.82 -6.25 -30.15
CA ILE A 102 18.85 -6.92 -28.85
C ILE A 102 19.52 -6.01 -27.80
N ASN A 103 20.69 -5.45 -28.13
CA ASN A 103 21.39 -4.56 -27.19
C ASN A 103 20.63 -3.27 -26.91
N LYS A 104 19.98 -2.66 -27.91
CA LYS A 104 19.11 -1.51 -27.79
C LYS A 104 17.95 -1.83 -26.84
N PHE A 105 17.26 -2.95 -27.07
CA PHE A 105 16.15 -3.39 -26.22
C PHE A 105 16.60 -3.69 -24.79
N HIS A 106 17.73 -4.38 -24.63
CA HIS A 106 18.32 -4.62 -23.30
C HIS A 106 18.63 -3.32 -22.54
N GLY A 107 19.09 -2.30 -23.23
CA GLY A 107 19.34 -0.97 -22.64
C GLY A 107 18.05 -0.37 -22.07
N ILE A 108 16.98 -0.33 -22.88
CA ILE A 108 15.67 0.20 -22.48
C ILE A 108 15.08 -0.62 -21.32
N SER A 109 15.04 -1.93 -21.46
CA SER A 109 14.52 -2.84 -20.44
C SER A 109 15.25 -2.70 -19.10
N LYS A 110 16.59 -2.61 -19.13
CA LYS A 110 17.41 -2.41 -17.93
C LYS A 110 17.15 -1.06 -17.27
N TYR A 111 16.85 -0.03 -18.05
CA TYR A 111 16.51 1.28 -17.52
C TYR A 111 15.14 1.26 -16.83
N VAL A 112 14.11 0.70 -17.49
CA VAL A 112 12.78 0.48 -16.90
C VAL A 112 12.88 -0.33 -15.60
N TYR A 113 13.64 -1.43 -15.61
CA TYR A 113 13.89 -2.23 -14.41
C TYR A 113 14.46 -1.42 -13.25
N LYS A 114 15.45 -0.56 -13.51
CA LYS A 114 16.05 0.29 -12.48
C LYS A 114 15.05 1.29 -11.90
N LEU A 115 14.23 1.92 -12.74
CA LEU A 115 13.20 2.86 -12.32
C LEU A 115 12.13 2.16 -11.49
N PHE A 116 11.65 1.02 -11.96
CA PHE A 116 10.66 0.20 -11.26
C PHE A 116 11.17 -0.26 -9.90
N THR A 117 12.39 -0.81 -9.86
CA THR A 117 13.02 -1.23 -8.60
C THR A 117 13.16 -0.08 -7.61
N LYS A 118 13.44 1.15 -8.09
CA LYS A 118 13.54 2.33 -7.23
C LYS A 118 12.17 2.74 -6.65
N ALA A 119 11.13 2.71 -7.47
CA ALA A 119 9.76 2.98 -7.03
C ALA A 119 9.29 1.94 -6.01
N GLU A 120 9.46 0.66 -6.32
CA GLU A 120 9.07 -0.46 -5.45
C GLU A 120 9.82 -0.49 -4.11
N LYS A 121 11.10 -0.13 -4.09
CA LYS A 121 11.86 -0.01 -2.83
C LYS A 121 11.25 1.03 -1.89
N ILE A 122 10.67 2.11 -2.40
CA ILE A 122 10.00 3.11 -1.57
C ILE A 122 8.70 2.54 -1.01
N VAL A 123 7.91 1.86 -1.85
CA VAL A 123 6.65 1.23 -1.42
C VAL A 123 6.88 0.07 -0.45
N ALA A 124 7.96 -0.69 -0.65
CA ALA A 124 8.31 -1.80 0.23
C ALA A 124 8.50 -1.40 1.71
N TRP A 125 8.82 -0.13 1.99
CA TRP A 125 8.88 0.39 3.35
C TRP A 125 7.53 0.43 4.06
N ASN A 126 6.43 0.35 3.30
CA ASN A 126 5.08 0.35 3.87
C ASN A 126 4.87 -0.82 4.85
N SER A 127 5.24 -2.04 4.46
CA SER A 127 5.03 -3.24 5.27
C SER A 127 5.83 -3.23 6.59
N PRO A 128 7.15 -2.95 6.63
CA PRO A 128 7.89 -2.85 7.88
C PRO A 128 7.38 -1.76 8.83
N VAL A 129 7.01 -0.59 8.31
CA VAL A 129 6.50 0.52 9.12
C VAL A 129 5.19 0.12 9.79
N MET A 130 4.26 -0.46 9.03
CA MET A 130 2.98 -0.95 9.56
C MET A 130 3.17 -2.02 10.61
N GLN A 131 4.02 -3.00 10.34
CA GLN A 131 4.28 -4.12 11.25
C GLN A 131 4.95 -3.66 12.54
N PHE A 132 5.93 -2.77 12.44
CA PHE A 132 6.56 -2.17 13.61
C PHE A 132 5.56 -1.40 14.47
N THR A 133 4.72 -0.56 13.85
CA THR A 133 3.70 0.19 14.58
C THR A 133 2.69 -0.74 15.25
N MET A 134 2.27 -1.80 14.57
CA MET A 134 1.36 -2.80 15.16
C MET A 134 1.95 -3.41 16.43
N TYR A 135 3.21 -3.85 16.40
CA TYR A 135 3.86 -4.43 17.58
C TYR A 135 4.03 -3.41 18.71
N VAL A 136 4.41 -2.16 18.38
CA VAL A 136 4.53 -1.10 19.39
C VAL A 136 3.17 -0.81 20.04
N VAL A 137 2.11 -0.73 19.26
CA VAL A 137 0.75 -0.52 19.77
C VAL A 137 0.32 -1.68 20.68
N ILE A 138 0.53 -2.93 20.26
CA ILE A 138 0.18 -4.09 21.07
C ILE A 138 0.95 -4.09 22.40
N LEU A 139 2.25 -3.80 22.38
CA LEU A 139 3.07 -3.70 23.61
C LEU A 139 2.53 -2.62 24.55
N LEU A 140 2.18 -1.45 24.02
CA LEU A 140 1.62 -0.36 24.83
C LEU A 140 0.25 -0.74 25.39
N LEU A 141 -0.60 -1.41 24.60
CA LEU A 141 -1.92 -1.88 25.05
C LEU A 141 -1.81 -2.92 26.16
N VAL A 142 -0.88 -3.86 26.04
CA VAL A 142 -0.63 -4.88 27.07
C VAL A 142 -0.06 -4.23 28.34
N ALA A 143 0.83 -3.26 28.21
CA ALA A 143 1.37 -2.54 29.36
C ALA A 143 0.30 -1.72 30.08
N ILE A 144 -0.47 -0.90 29.34
CA ILE A 144 -1.54 -0.05 29.92
C ILE A 144 -2.70 -0.92 30.45
N GLY A 145 -3.13 -1.91 29.65
CA GLY A 145 -4.24 -2.78 30.02
C GLY A 145 -3.88 -3.74 31.15
N GLY A 146 -2.65 -4.27 31.16
CA GLY A 146 -2.15 -5.13 32.22
C GLY A 146 -2.11 -4.41 33.57
N THR A 147 -1.62 -3.18 33.60
CA THR A 147 -1.69 -2.35 34.82
C THR A 147 -3.14 -2.06 35.25
N GLY A 148 -4.04 -1.83 34.27
CA GLY A 148 -5.47 -1.65 34.54
C GLY A 148 -6.13 -2.89 35.15
N ILE A 149 -5.75 -4.09 34.70
CA ILE A 149 -6.24 -5.36 35.25
C ILE A 149 -5.74 -5.57 36.68
N ILE A 150 -4.47 -5.29 36.96
CA ILE A 150 -3.87 -5.42 38.30
C ILE A 150 -4.58 -4.48 39.30
N HIS A 151 -4.90 -3.27 38.87
CA HIS A 151 -5.60 -2.30 39.70
C HIS A 151 -7.14 -2.47 39.72
N GLY A 152 -7.69 -3.48 39.05
CA GLY A 152 -9.13 -3.76 39.01
C GLY A 152 -9.95 -2.73 38.22
N THR A 153 -9.30 -1.88 37.41
CA THR A 153 -9.96 -0.84 36.60
C THR A 153 -10.34 -1.31 35.18
N MET A 154 -9.89 -2.51 34.81
CA MET A 154 -10.14 -3.11 33.49
C MET A 154 -10.27 -4.63 33.60
N GLY A 155 -11.21 -5.22 32.85
CA GLY A 155 -11.36 -6.68 32.74
C GLY A 155 -10.46 -7.26 31.66
N THR A 156 -10.12 -8.55 31.77
CA THR A 156 -9.33 -9.28 30.76
C THR A 156 -10.03 -9.31 29.39
N GLY A 157 -11.36 -9.44 29.38
CA GLY A 157 -12.17 -9.40 28.17
C GLY A 157 -12.16 -8.03 27.49
N GLU A 158 -12.10 -6.95 28.28
CA GLU A 158 -12.00 -5.58 27.76
C GLU A 158 -10.65 -5.34 27.08
N LEU A 159 -9.55 -5.81 27.67
CA LEU A 159 -8.22 -5.71 27.08
C LEU A 159 -8.17 -6.48 25.74
N THR A 160 -8.72 -7.69 25.71
CA THR A 160 -8.80 -8.49 24.48
C THR A 160 -9.60 -7.76 23.39
N SER A 161 -10.73 -7.16 23.75
CA SER A 161 -11.57 -6.39 22.82
C SER A 161 -10.81 -5.16 22.26
N ILE A 162 -10.09 -4.45 23.11
CA ILE A 162 -9.26 -3.30 22.71
C ILE A 162 -8.15 -3.72 21.73
N ILE A 163 -7.50 -4.85 21.96
CA ILE A 163 -6.48 -5.39 21.03
C ILE A 163 -7.11 -5.69 19.67
N VAL A 164 -8.30 -6.30 19.64
CA VAL A 164 -9.02 -6.56 18.38
C VAL A 164 -9.35 -5.26 17.66
N TYR A 165 -9.82 -4.23 18.37
CA TYR A 165 -10.09 -2.92 17.77
C TYR A 165 -8.82 -2.23 17.24
N ALA A 166 -7.68 -2.38 17.94
CA ALA A 166 -6.39 -1.89 17.47
C ALA A 166 -5.99 -2.53 16.13
N LEU A 167 -6.08 -3.86 16.05
CA LEU A 167 -5.79 -4.60 14.83
C LEU A 167 -6.73 -4.21 13.69
N GLN A 168 -8.00 -3.93 14.01
CA GLN A 168 -8.98 -3.47 13.05
C GLN A 168 -8.70 -2.06 12.51
N ILE A 169 -8.29 -1.13 13.36
CA ILE A 169 -7.88 0.22 12.97
C ILE A 169 -6.66 0.16 12.06
N ILE A 170 -5.61 -0.55 12.47
CA ILE A 170 -4.38 -0.69 11.69
C ILE A 170 -4.65 -1.39 10.35
N GLY A 171 -5.42 -2.48 10.37
CA GLY A 171 -5.83 -3.20 9.16
C GLY A 171 -6.65 -2.34 8.19
N SER A 172 -7.52 -1.46 8.71
CA SER A 172 -8.31 -0.53 7.89
C SER A 172 -7.46 0.57 7.25
N LEU A 173 -6.37 1.00 7.90
CA LEU A 173 -5.41 1.95 7.35
C LEU A 173 -4.49 1.31 6.30
N MET A 174 -4.28 -0.01 6.37
CA MET A 174 -3.42 -0.77 5.45
C MET A 174 -4.13 -1.10 4.12
N MET A 175 -5.45 -0.96 4.08
CA MET A 175 -6.30 -1.29 2.94
C MET A 175 -6.41 -0.14 1.93
#